data_2263b1d421aa91787e3b434b7aa9b623
#
_entry.id   2263b1d421aa91787e3b434b7aa9b623
#
_cell.length_a   1.000
_cell.length_b   1.000
_cell.length_c   1.000
_cell.angle_alpha   90.00
_cell.angle_beta   90.00
_cell.angle_gamma   90.00
#
_symmetry.space_group_name_H-M   'P 1'
#
loop_
_entity.id
_entity.type
_entity.pdbx_description
1 polymer ?
#
loop_
_entity_poly.entity_id
_entity_poly.type
_entity_poly.pdbx_seq_one_letter_code
_entity_poly.pdbx_strand_id
1 'polypeptide(L)'
;MLTDVFFECLKHDGIVSVASVTPEDEAHIANTWNKYLIVTEDERILIPCYGFHKTERNAAEHPRLALTLGSHEVEGHRGMGTGFLLTGTAEFRKDGALFEQMHAKCSFANRVLIFTPDSCRQTL
;
A
#
# COMPACT_ATOMS: atom_id res chain seq x y z
N MET A 1 2.15 -4.38 -14.81
CA MET A 1 1.90 -5.17 -13.59
C MET A 1 0.57 -4.78 -12.95
N LEU A 2 0.32 -3.51 -12.72
CA LEU A 2 -0.94 -3.04 -12.16
C LEU A 2 -1.98 -2.91 -13.27
N THR A 3 -3.09 -3.61 -13.13
CA THR A 3 -4.12 -3.70 -14.17
C THR A 3 -5.17 -2.60 -14.01
N ASP A 4 -6.03 -2.46 -15.04
CA ASP A 4 -7.14 -1.50 -14.95
C ASP A 4 -8.07 -1.82 -13.79
N VAL A 5 -8.28 -3.12 -13.50
CA VAL A 5 -9.11 -3.54 -12.37
C VAL A 5 -8.52 -3.09 -11.04
N PHE A 6 -7.20 -3.16 -10.91
CA PHE A 6 -6.50 -2.63 -9.73
C PHE A 6 -6.81 -1.13 -9.55
N PHE A 7 -6.67 -0.35 -10.62
CA PHE A 7 -6.94 1.09 -10.54
C PHE A 7 -8.41 1.39 -10.27
N GLU A 8 -9.33 0.56 -10.77
CA GLU A 8 -10.74 0.71 -10.43
C GLU A 8 -10.98 0.56 -8.93
N CYS A 9 -10.31 -0.39 -8.29
CA CYS A 9 -10.45 -0.56 -6.84
C CYS A 9 -10.04 0.70 -6.08
N LEU A 10 -9.03 1.42 -6.55
CA LEU A 10 -8.56 2.63 -5.87
C LEU A 10 -9.55 3.79 -5.95
N LYS A 11 -10.54 3.71 -6.84
CA LYS A 11 -11.57 4.76 -6.95
C LYS A 11 -12.67 4.62 -5.90
N HIS A 12 -12.72 3.50 -5.21
CA HIS A 12 -13.75 3.21 -4.23
C HIS A 12 -13.16 3.18 -2.82
N ASP A 13 -14.00 3.36 -1.82
CA ASP A 13 -13.57 3.23 -0.44
C ASP A 13 -13.20 1.78 -0.15
N GLY A 14 -12.18 1.60 0.66
CA GLY A 14 -11.74 0.28 1.05
C GLY A 14 -10.49 0.37 1.90
N ILE A 15 -10.27 -0.68 2.68
CA ILE A 15 -9.10 -0.78 3.54
C ILE A 15 -7.93 -1.36 2.74
N VAL A 16 -6.75 -0.78 2.97
CA VAL A 16 -5.49 -1.37 2.51
C VAL A 16 -4.81 -1.94 3.74
N SER A 17 -4.52 -3.23 3.72
CA SER A 17 -3.77 -3.87 4.80
C SER A 17 -2.31 -3.98 4.42
N VAL A 18 -1.44 -3.59 5.34
CA VAL A 18 0.01 -3.58 5.16
C VAL A 18 0.60 -4.58 6.15
N ALA A 19 1.12 -5.69 5.63
CA ALA A 19 1.69 -6.76 6.46
C ALA A 19 3.21 -6.65 6.47
N SER A 20 3.78 -6.75 7.66
CA SER A 20 5.22 -6.75 7.87
C SER A 20 5.58 -7.81 8.91
N VAL A 21 6.87 -8.07 9.10
CA VAL A 21 7.36 -9.11 10.01
C VAL A 21 8.19 -8.44 11.10
N THR A 22 7.90 -8.80 12.35
CA THR A 22 8.67 -8.30 13.50
C THR A 22 10.03 -9.01 13.56
N PRO A 23 10.98 -8.47 14.35
CA PRO A 23 12.26 -9.15 14.55
C PRO A 23 12.14 -10.58 15.10
N GLU A 24 11.02 -10.89 15.78
CA GLU A 24 10.75 -12.22 16.33
C GLU A 24 9.96 -13.11 15.35
N ASP A 25 9.90 -12.73 14.07
CA ASP A 25 9.19 -13.47 13.02
C ASP A 25 7.67 -13.54 13.21
N GLU A 26 7.12 -12.55 13.89
CA GLU A 26 5.67 -12.47 14.04
C GLU A 26 5.06 -11.55 12.99
N ALA A 27 3.86 -11.87 12.55
CA ALA A 27 3.14 -11.03 11.60
C ALA A 27 2.63 -9.78 12.28
N HIS A 28 2.75 -8.64 11.60
CA HIS A 28 2.20 -7.37 12.04
C HIS A 28 1.40 -6.77 10.90
N ILE A 29 0.21 -6.27 11.19
CA ILE A 29 -0.66 -5.68 10.16
C ILE A 29 -1.04 -4.28 10.60
N ALA A 30 -0.90 -3.33 9.67
CA ALA A 30 -1.40 -1.98 9.81
C ALA A 30 -2.34 -1.69 8.64
N ASN A 31 -3.23 -0.72 8.81
CA ASN A 31 -4.23 -0.41 7.79
C ASN A 31 -4.16 1.04 7.34
N THR A 32 -4.50 1.26 6.08
CA THR A 32 -4.73 2.58 5.52
C THR A 32 -5.94 2.47 4.57
N TRP A 33 -6.14 3.44 3.70
CA TRP A 33 -7.33 3.51 2.86
C TRP A 33 -6.96 3.62 1.39
N ASN A 34 -7.76 2.96 0.52
CA ASN A 34 -7.57 3.01 -0.93
C ASN A 34 -7.37 4.43 -1.44
N LYS A 35 -8.19 5.36 -0.96
CA LYS A 35 -8.21 6.71 -1.52
C LYS A 35 -7.04 7.58 -1.07
N TYR A 36 -6.25 7.13 -0.12
CA TYR A 36 -5.04 7.85 0.28
C TYR A 36 -3.85 7.54 -0.62
N LEU A 37 -3.90 6.42 -1.35
CA LEU A 37 -2.75 5.94 -2.10
C LEU A 37 -2.49 6.80 -3.33
N ILE A 38 -1.22 6.93 -3.69
CA ILE A 38 -0.79 7.49 -4.98
C ILE A 38 0.01 6.39 -5.67
N VAL A 39 -0.29 6.15 -6.95
CA VAL A 39 0.52 5.25 -7.77
C VAL A 39 1.33 6.13 -8.71
N THR A 40 2.65 5.99 -8.68
CA THR A 40 3.56 6.75 -9.53
C THR A 40 3.58 6.18 -10.94
N GLU A 41 4.15 6.91 -11.90
CA GLU A 41 4.23 6.46 -13.29
C GLU A 41 5.01 5.16 -13.43
N ASP A 42 6.03 4.96 -12.57
CA ASP A 42 6.82 3.73 -12.57
C ASP A 42 6.25 2.65 -11.64
N GLU A 43 4.97 2.76 -11.32
CA GLU A 43 4.19 1.78 -10.55
C GLU A 43 4.69 1.56 -9.12
N ARG A 44 5.22 2.58 -8.48
CA ARG A 44 5.44 2.55 -7.04
C ARG A 44 4.18 3.07 -6.35
N ILE A 45 3.90 2.57 -5.17
CA ILE A 45 2.71 2.94 -4.41
C ILE A 45 3.13 3.75 -3.20
N LEU A 46 2.58 4.96 -3.08
CA LEU A 46 2.87 5.86 -1.98
C LEU A 46 1.75 5.77 -0.95
N ILE A 47 2.12 5.58 0.30
CA ILE A 47 1.18 5.47 1.42
C ILE A 47 1.52 6.56 2.43
N PRO A 48 0.53 7.40 2.82
CA PRO A 48 0.80 8.46 3.80
C PRO A 48 0.94 7.87 5.20
N CYS A 49 1.97 8.31 5.92
CA CYS A 49 2.22 7.83 7.27
C CYS A 49 2.15 8.98 8.27
N TYR A 50 1.30 8.81 9.28
CA TYR A 50 1.33 9.58 10.49
C TYR A 50 1.77 8.65 11.64
N GLY A 51 1.10 7.50 11.76
CA GLY A 51 1.53 6.38 12.58
C GLY A 51 2.51 5.48 11.81
N PHE A 52 2.23 4.19 11.74
CA PHE A 52 3.08 3.20 11.03
C PHE A 52 4.47 3.04 11.61
N HIS A 53 4.68 3.43 12.88
CA HIS A 53 6.01 3.38 13.49
C HIS A 53 6.53 1.96 13.64
N LYS A 54 5.65 1.01 13.98
CA LYS A 54 6.06 -0.39 14.10
C LYS A 54 6.35 -0.99 12.73
N THR A 55 5.54 -0.68 11.73
CA THR A 55 5.79 -1.09 10.35
C THR A 55 7.14 -0.57 9.86
N GLU A 56 7.44 0.69 10.17
CA GLU A 56 8.71 1.29 9.77
C GLU A 56 9.90 0.58 10.42
N ARG A 57 9.81 0.27 11.71
CA ARG A 57 10.86 -0.47 12.41
C ARG A 57 11.04 -1.87 11.82
N ASN A 58 9.92 -2.55 11.51
CA ASN A 58 9.98 -3.88 10.91
C ASN A 58 10.64 -3.83 9.55
N ALA A 59 10.28 -2.85 8.71
CA ALA A 59 10.81 -2.70 7.37
C ALA A 59 12.30 -2.37 7.35
N ALA A 60 12.82 -1.74 8.41
CA ALA A 60 14.24 -1.44 8.50
C ALA A 60 15.11 -2.72 8.53
N GLU A 61 14.57 -3.80 9.11
CA GLU A 61 15.27 -5.09 9.16
C GLU A 61 14.80 -6.04 8.04
N HIS A 62 13.49 -6.03 7.75
CA HIS A 62 12.88 -6.88 6.74
C HIS A 62 12.07 -6.00 5.79
N PRO A 63 12.70 -5.44 4.75
CA PRO A 63 12.03 -4.46 3.88
C PRO A 63 10.94 -5.05 2.98
N ARG A 64 10.79 -6.36 2.93
CA ARG A 64 9.71 -6.96 2.16
C ARG A 64 8.41 -6.88 2.92
N LEU A 65 7.40 -6.32 2.25
CA LEU A 65 6.06 -6.20 2.79
C LEU A 65 5.07 -6.86 1.84
N ALA A 66 3.87 -7.10 2.35
CA ALA A 66 2.74 -7.50 1.53
C ALA A 66 1.60 -6.51 1.75
N LEU A 67 0.89 -6.20 0.68
CA LEU A 67 -0.29 -5.36 0.74
C LEU A 67 -1.49 -6.13 0.22
N THR A 68 -2.64 -5.92 0.84
CA THR A 68 -3.90 -6.33 0.23
C THR A 68 -4.82 -5.13 0.15
N LEU A 69 -5.56 -5.06 -0.92
CA LEU A 69 -6.60 -4.05 -1.10
C LEU A 69 -7.68 -4.60 -2.00
N GLY A 70 -8.81 -3.95 -2.00
CA GLY A 70 -9.91 -4.37 -2.86
C GLY A 70 -11.14 -3.49 -2.69
N SER A 71 -12.20 -3.90 -3.36
CA SER A 71 -13.50 -3.24 -3.24
C SER A 71 -14.58 -4.23 -3.60
N HIS A 72 -15.68 -4.22 -2.85
CA HIS A 72 -16.84 -5.04 -3.20
C HIS A 72 -17.68 -4.40 -4.30
N GLU A 73 -17.34 -3.18 -4.72
CA GLU A 73 -18.05 -2.46 -5.77
C GLU A 73 -17.42 -2.64 -7.15
N VAL A 74 -16.35 -3.43 -7.26
CA VAL A 74 -15.66 -3.71 -8.51
C VAL A 74 -15.85 -5.17 -8.87
N GLU A 75 -16.23 -5.44 -10.11
CA GLU A 75 -16.45 -6.81 -10.55
C GLU A 75 -15.14 -7.61 -10.59
N GLY A 76 -15.18 -8.79 -10.01
CA GLY A 76 -14.08 -9.72 -9.99
C GLY A 76 -14.32 -10.94 -10.86
N HIS A 77 -13.57 -12.00 -10.63
CA HIS A 77 -13.63 -13.23 -11.43
C HIS A 77 -14.93 -14.00 -11.23
N ARG A 78 -15.59 -13.83 -10.10
CA ARG A 78 -16.78 -14.63 -9.73
C ARG A 78 -18.02 -13.79 -9.45
N GLY A 79 -17.98 -12.50 -9.76
CA GLY A 79 -19.09 -11.57 -9.52
C GLY A 79 -18.57 -10.30 -8.87
N MET A 80 -19.46 -9.59 -8.20
CA MET A 80 -19.08 -8.31 -7.58
C MET A 80 -18.19 -8.53 -6.38
N GLY A 81 -17.12 -7.73 -6.33
CA GLY A 81 -16.11 -7.80 -5.30
C GLY A 81 -14.83 -8.43 -5.80
N THR A 82 -13.74 -7.70 -5.66
CA THR A 82 -12.42 -8.20 -6.05
C THR A 82 -11.36 -7.64 -5.11
N GLY A 83 -10.18 -8.21 -5.20
CA GLY A 83 -9.07 -7.77 -4.40
C GLY A 83 -7.74 -8.17 -5.01
N PHE A 84 -6.68 -7.66 -4.42
CA PHE A 84 -5.32 -7.86 -4.91
C PHE A 84 -4.39 -8.14 -3.75
N LEU A 85 -3.41 -9.00 -4.02
CA LEU A 85 -2.29 -9.23 -3.12
C LEU A 85 -1.04 -8.79 -3.85
N LEU A 86 -0.30 -7.87 -3.23
CA LEU A 86 0.96 -7.38 -3.76
C LEU A 86 2.07 -7.72 -2.78
N THR A 87 3.23 -8.10 -3.31
CA THR A 87 4.44 -8.22 -2.51
C THR A 87 5.50 -7.30 -3.10
N GLY A 88 6.40 -6.84 -2.26
CA GLY A 88 7.44 -5.93 -2.71
C GLY A 88 8.28 -5.43 -1.55
N THR A 89 9.01 -4.35 -1.80
CA THR A 89 9.89 -3.75 -0.81
C THR A 89 9.41 -2.35 -0.44
N ALA A 90 9.73 -1.92 0.77
CA ALA A 90 9.30 -0.64 1.31
C ALA A 90 10.47 0.20 1.74
N GLU A 91 10.32 1.51 1.54
CA GLU A 91 11.25 2.53 1.99
C GLU A 91 10.42 3.65 2.60
N PHE A 92 10.89 4.22 3.72
CA PHE A 92 10.22 5.36 4.35
C PHE A 92 11.05 6.62 4.15
N ARG A 93 10.37 7.73 3.81
CA ARG A 93 11.04 9.01 3.59
C ARG A 93 10.31 10.13 4.33
N LYS A 94 11.10 11.08 4.86
CA LYS A 94 10.57 12.27 5.55
C LYS A 94 10.64 13.51 4.67
N ASP A 95 11.30 13.43 3.53
CA ASP A 95 11.53 14.56 2.63
C ASP A 95 11.66 14.07 1.20
N GLY A 96 11.85 15.00 0.28
CA GLY A 96 12.04 14.70 -1.12
C GLY A 96 10.74 14.78 -1.92
N ALA A 97 10.87 14.60 -3.23
CA ALA A 97 9.75 14.82 -4.16
C ALA A 97 8.55 13.90 -3.88
N LEU A 98 8.81 12.64 -3.56
CA LEU A 98 7.71 11.69 -3.30
C LEU A 98 7.00 12.01 -1.99
N PHE A 99 7.74 12.43 -0.96
CA PHE A 99 7.10 12.87 0.27
C PHE A 99 6.24 14.11 0.02
N GLU A 100 6.75 15.08 -0.73
CA GLU A 100 6.01 16.30 -1.02
C GLU A 100 4.73 16.00 -1.81
N GLN A 101 4.80 15.08 -2.76
CA GLN A 101 3.64 14.66 -3.52
C GLN A 101 2.59 14.03 -2.61
N MET A 102 3.00 13.16 -1.69
CA MET A 102 2.10 12.53 -0.75
C MET A 102 1.50 13.52 0.22
N HIS A 103 2.33 14.43 0.75
CA HIS A 103 1.90 15.43 1.72
C HIS A 103 0.90 16.43 1.09
N ALA A 104 1.07 16.72 -0.19
CA ALA A 104 0.13 17.60 -0.90
C ALA A 104 -1.28 16.99 -0.96
N LYS A 105 -1.37 15.68 -1.08
CA LYS A 105 -2.65 14.97 -1.09
C LYS A 105 -3.19 14.75 0.32
N CYS A 106 -2.31 14.33 1.24
CA CYS A 106 -2.67 13.98 2.62
C CYS A 106 -1.82 14.80 3.57
N SER A 107 -2.34 15.96 3.99
CA SER A 107 -1.59 16.92 4.79
C SER A 107 -1.19 16.40 6.17
N PHE A 108 -1.87 15.36 6.67
CA PHE A 108 -1.54 14.75 7.95
C PHE A 108 -0.25 13.91 7.90
N ALA A 109 0.22 13.56 6.69
CA ALA A 109 1.38 12.70 6.54
C ALA A 109 2.65 13.43 6.98
N ASN A 110 3.42 12.81 7.88
CA ASN A 110 4.75 13.29 8.26
C ASN A 110 5.87 12.41 7.70
N ARG A 111 5.52 11.32 7.04
CA ARG A 111 6.41 10.46 6.27
C ARG A 111 5.61 9.86 5.12
N VAL A 112 6.31 9.31 4.15
CA VAL A 112 5.70 8.51 3.08
C VAL A 112 6.34 7.14 3.09
N LEU A 113 5.50 6.10 2.99
CA LEU A 113 5.96 4.74 2.70
C LEU A 113 5.94 4.58 1.19
N ILE A 114 7.09 4.26 0.61
CA ILE A 114 7.23 4.03 -0.82
C ILE A 114 7.33 2.52 -1.02
N PHE A 115 6.29 1.93 -1.58
CA PHE A 115 6.24 0.50 -1.82
C PHE A 115 6.52 0.23 -3.29
N THR A 116 7.53 -0.61 -3.54
CA THR A 116 7.89 -1.02 -4.89
C THR A 116 7.43 -2.46 -5.08
N PRO A 117 6.31 -2.69 -5.77
CA PRO A 117 5.81 -4.05 -5.96
C PRO A 117 6.68 -4.84 -6.92
N ASP A 118 6.89 -6.11 -6.62
CA ASP A 118 7.50 -7.06 -7.54
C ASP A 118 6.49 -8.13 -7.97
N SER A 119 5.33 -8.17 -7.35
CA SER A 119 4.22 -9.00 -7.82
C SER A 119 2.88 -8.36 -7.45
N CYS A 120 1.89 -8.60 -8.28
CA CYS A 120 0.52 -8.15 -8.05
C CYS A 120 -0.40 -9.22 -8.62
N ARG A 121 -1.24 -9.78 -7.77
CA ARG A 121 -2.15 -10.86 -8.15
C ARG A 121 -3.57 -10.52 -7.74
N GLN A 122 -4.51 -10.65 -8.68
CA GLN A 122 -5.93 -10.50 -8.38
C GLN A 122 -6.38 -11.78 -7.65
N THR A 123 -7.02 -11.60 -6.49
CA THR A 123 -7.35 -12.72 -5.60
C THR A 123 -8.82 -13.16 -5.69
N LEU A 124 -9.68 -12.31 -6.23
CA LEU A 124 -11.13 -12.61 -6.38
C LEU A 124 -11.66 -12.23 -7.80
#